data_9bbbaaab4a942a404c22a1b74bc7ab5b
#
_entry.id   9bbbaaab4a942a404c22a1b74bc7ab5b
#
_cell.length_a   1.000
_cell.length_b   1.000
_cell.length_c   1.000
_cell.angle_alpha   90.00
_cell.angle_beta   90.00
_cell.angle_gamma   90.00
#
_symmetry.space_group_name_H-M   'P 1'
#
loop_
_entity.id
_entity.type
_entity.pdbx_description
1 polymer ?
#
loop_
_entity_poly.entity_id
_entity_poly.type
_entity_poly.pdbx_seq_one_letter_code
_entity_poly.pdbx_strand_id
1 'polypeptide(L)'
;VEIRCGTNGLILINELPVERYLCKVVPSEMPPSYELEALKVQAVCARSYAYRQMTSYGYPEYEAHIDDSTAYQVYGNPKPQERSTQAVNATCGEVVMYHGQIATTYYYSTSCGETTSLEAWGTPANDENGYLQAVEVSGKVGDYEKDLPWYRWEAAIPVQTLSTLVEQNLGKGLGMIRDIQVTKKGPVVLQIKLIGENGDATVDTENKIRAALGGNGYEIKKQDGGVVPSSKLLPSAFFTVEKGADIFLIKGGGYGHGIGMSQNGANEMAEIVEFFFRGAKVQMGTG
;
A
#
# COMPACT_ATOMS: atom_id res chain seq x y z
N VAL A 1 -7.45 -21.01 18.36
CA VAL A 1 -6.29 -20.16 18.67
C VAL A 1 -5.27 -21.00 19.41
N GLU A 2 -4.06 -21.02 18.89
CA GLU A 2 -2.91 -21.67 19.52
C GLU A 2 -2.03 -20.58 20.18
N ILE A 3 -1.38 -20.91 21.29
CA ILE A 3 -0.47 -20.00 21.98
C ILE A 3 0.89 -20.69 22.06
N ARG A 4 1.92 -20.05 21.50
CA ARG A 4 3.32 -20.53 21.57
C ARG A 4 4.18 -19.51 22.32
N CYS A 5 5.25 -20.00 22.96
CA CYS A 5 6.27 -19.13 23.55
C CYS A 5 7.29 -18.76 22.47
N GLY A 6 7.43 -17.48 22.20
CA GLY A 6 8.51 -16.93 21.37
C GLY A 6 9.64 -16.35 22.23
N THR A 7 10.71 -15.92 21.59
CA THR A 7 11.87 -15.31 22.25
C THR A 7 11.55 -14.02 23.00
N ASN A 8 10.55 -13.26 22.53
CA ASN A 8 10.18 -11.94 23.07
C ASN A 8 8.79 -11.90 23.68
N GLY A 9 8.15 -13.03 23.93
CA GLY A 9 6.80 -13.11 24.51
C GLY A 9 5.94 -14.22 23.93
N LEU A 10 4.64 -14.10 24.13
CA LEU A 10 3.66 -15.06 23.62
C LEU A 10 3.26 -14.71 22.19
N ILE A 11 3.17 -15.73 21.37
CA ILE A 11 2.70 -15.66 19.98
C ILE A 11 1.33 -16.32 19.93
N LEU A 12 0.36 -15.60 19.41
CA LEU A 12 -1.00 -16.09 19.18
C LEU A 12 -1.16 -16.50 17.73
N ILE A 13 -1.47 -17.75 17.47
CA ILE A 13 -1.72 -18.28 16.13
C ILE A 13 -3.20 -18.56 16.00
N ASN A 14 -3.82 -17.97 14.99
CA ASN A 14 -5.25 -18.11 14.72
C ASN A 14 -5.45 -18.87 13.42
N GLU A 15 -5.93 -20.10 13.50
CA GLU A 15 -6.28 -20.94 12.36
C GLU A 15 -7.78 -20.79 12.07
N LEU A 16 -8.11 -20.32 10.86
CA LEU A 16 -9.48 -20.03 10.44
C LEU A 16 -9.72 -20.48 8.99
N PRO A 17 -10.93 -20.93 8.65
CA PRO A 17 -11.37 -20.99 7.25
C PRO A 17 -11.26 -19.61 6.59
N VAL A 18 -10.84 -19.57 5.31
CA VAL A 18 -10.60 -18.32 4.58
C VAL A 18 -11.80 -17.37 4.63
N GLU A 19 -13.02 -17.85 4.43
CA GLU A 19 -14.21 -16.99 4.46
C GLU A 19 -14.44 -16.34 5.85
N ARG A 20 -14.14 -17.06 6.93
CA ARG A 20 -14.18 -16.49 8.29
C ARG A 20 -13.08 -15.47 8.55
N TYR A 21 -11.89 -15.72 8.01
CA TYR A 21 -10.77 -14.78 8.01
C TYR A 21 -11.16 -13.49 7.30
N LEU A 22 -11.73 -13.59 6.10
CA LEU A 22 -12.15 -12.43 5.30
C LEU A 22 -13.25 -11.57 5.95
N CYS A 23 -14.15 -12.17 6.75
CA CYS A 23 -15.12 -11.41 7.53
C CYS A 23 -14.49 -10.46 8.56
N LYS A 24 -13.18 -10.64 8.84
CA LYS A 24 -12.40 -9.74 9.71
C LYS A 24 -11.44 -8.85 8.92
N VAL A 25 -10.86 -9.34 7.83
CA VAL A 25 -9.97 -8.58 6.97
C VAL A 25 -10.71 -7.46 6.26
N VAL A 26 -11.82 -7.77 5.57
CA VAL A 26 -12.54 -6.76 4.77
C VAL A 26 -12.91 -5.52 5.59
N PRO A 27 -13.54 -5.63 6.79
CA PRO A 27 -13.83 -4.44 7.60
C PRO A 27 -12.60 -3.82 8.29
N SER A 28 -11.45 -4.49 8.30
CA SER A 28 -10.18 -3.92 8.78
C SER A 28 -9.48 -3.10 7.70
N GLU A 29 -9.69 -3.44 6.44
CA GLU A 29 -9.06 -2.82 5.27
C GLU A 29 -9.91 -1.71 4.65
N MET A 30 -11.24 -1.88 4.62
CA MET A 30 -12.18 -0.93 4.05
C MET A 30 -13.28 -0.56 5.04
N PRO A 31 -13.67 0.73 5.14
CA PRO A 31 -14.82 1.12 5.95
C PRO A 31 -16.09 0.35 5.53
N PRO A 32 -16.84 -0.24 6.47
CA PRO A 32 -18.08 -0.94 6.13
C PRO A 32 -19.18 -0.05 5.50
N SER A 33 -19.00 1.27 5.56
CA SER A 33 -19.90 2.26 4.92
C SER A 33 -19.65 2.41 3.42
N TYR A 34 -18.58 1.82 2.87
CA TYR A 34 -18.34 1.85 1.42
C TYR A 34 -19.41 1.11 0.64
N GLU A 35 -19.48 1.36 -0.67
CA GLU A 35 -20.44 0.72 -1.54
C GLU A 35 -20.29 -0.81 -1.52
N LEU A 36 -21.41 -1.53 -1.60
CA LEU A 36 -21.40 -2.99 -1.47
C LEU A 36 -20.55 -3.66 -2.54
N GLU A 37 -20.56 -3.12 -3.77
CA GLU A 37 -19.74 -3.65 -4.87
C GLU A 37 -18.26 -3.44 -4.62
N ALA A 38 -17.85 -2.32 -4.04
CA ALA A 38 -16.46 -2.10 -3.61
C ALA A 38 -16.03 -3.10 -2.52
N LEU A 39 -16.89 -3.35 -1.53
CA LEU A 39 -16.64 -4.36 -0.49
C LEU A 39 -16.56 -5.78 -1.07
N LYS A 40 -17.38 -6.11 -2.09
CA LYS A 40 -17.29 -7.41 -2.80
C LYS A 40 -15.94 -7.54 -3.52
N VAL A 41 -15.51 -6.51 -4.24
CA VAL A 41 -14.21 -6.54 -4.92
C VAL A 41 -13.06 -6.64 -3.92
N GLN A 42 -13.12 -5.92 -2.80
CA GLN A 42 -12.15 -6.07 -1.72
C GLN A 42 -12.12 -7.52 -1.19
N ALA A 43 -13.29 -8.17 -1.03
CA ALA A 43 -13.35 -9.55 -0.58
C ALA A 43 -12.69 -10.52 -1.59
N VAL A 44 -12.95 -10.34 -2.90
CA VAL A 44 -12.32 -11.14 -3.97
C VAL A 44 -10.80 -10.92 -4.01
N CYS A 45 -10.35 -9.68 -3.92
CA CYS A 45 -8.93 -9.36 -3.87
C CYS A 45 -8.27 -9.95 -2.62
N ALA A 46 -8.84 -9.73 -1.44
CA ALA A 46 -8.29 -10.25 -0.19
C ALA A 46 -8.24 -11.78 -0.16
N ARG A 47 -9.25 -12.45 -0.75
CA ARG A 47 -9.28 -13.93 -0.90
C ARG A 47 -8.17 -14.40 -1.82
N SER A 48 -8.00 -13.79 -2.98
CA SER A 48 -6.96 -14.14 -3.94
C SER A 48 -5.57 -13.98 -3.35
N TYR A 49 -5.34 -12.87 -2.64
CA TYR A 49 -4.09 -12.62 -1.90
C TYR A 49 -3.86 -13.69 -0.84
N ALA A 50 -4.87 -14.00 0.00
CA ALA A 50 -4.77 -15.01 1.05
C ALA A 50 -4.39 -16.39 0.48
N TYR A 51 -5.06 -16.84 -0.59
CA TYR A 51 -4.73 -18.13 -1.23
C TYR A 51 -3.28 -18.17 -1.77
N ARG A 52 -2.76 -17.05 -2.27
CA ARG A 52 -1.36 -16.97 -2.70
C ARG A 52 -0.40 -17.11 -1.51
N GLN A 53 -0.72 -16.48 -0.37
CA GLN A 53 0.10 -16.59 0.84
C GLN A 53 0.06 -18.00 1.45
N MET A 54 -1.04 -18.72 1.30
CA MET A 54 -1.19 -20.11 1.81
C MET A 54 -0.29 -21.13 1.09
N THR A 55 0.37 -20.77 -0.01
CA THR A 55 1.32 -21.65 -0.71
C THR A 55 2.64 -21.88 0.03
N SER A 56 2.95 -21.06 1.03
CA SER A 56 4.16 -21.16 1.85
C SER A 56 3.94 -20.52 3.22
N TYR A 57 4.76 -20.89 4.19
CA TYR A 57 4.76 -20.22 5.49
C TYR A 57 5.64 -18.98 5.46
N GLY A 58 5.08 -17.82 5.77
CA GLY A 58 5.84 -16.59 6.02
C GLY A 58 6.63 -16.67 7.34
N TYR A 59 6.13 -17.49 8.28
CA TYR A 59 6.73 -17.77 9.59
C TYR A 59 6.83 -19.28 9.81
N PRO A 60 7.82 -19.96 9.18
CA PRO A 60 7.93 -21.42 9.23
C PRO A 60 8.06 -22.00 10.63
N GLU A 61 8.73 -21.28 11.53
CA GLU A 61 8.92 -21.68 12.93
C GLU A 61 7.60 -21.77 13.73
N TYR A 62 6.56 -21.11 13.24
CA TYR A 62 5.23 -21.11 13.84
C TYR A 62 4.18 -21.83 12.97
N GLU A 63 4.58 -22.35 11.81
CA GLU A 63 3.66 -22.89 10.79
C GLU A 63 2.54 -21.89 10.43
N ALA A 64 2.88 -20.58 10.44
CA ALA A 64 1.97 -19.50 10.13
C ALA A 64 2.30 -18.87 8.75
N HIS A 65 1.24 -18.61 7.97
CA HIS A 65 1.38 -18.10 6.61
C HIS A 65 1.65 -16.59 6.57
N ILE A 66 0.99 -15.86 7.46
CA ILE A 66 0.97 -14.38 7.48
C ILE A 66 0.87 -13.87 8.91
N ASP A 67 1.17 -12.60 9.11
CA ASP A 67 0.81 -11.86 10.33
C ASP A 67 -0.41 -10.95 10.11
N ASP A 68 -0.81 -10.22 11.14
CA ASP A 68 -2.00 -9.35 11.16
C ASP A 68 -1.70 -7.90 10.78
N SER A 69 -0.50 -7.61 10.29
CA SER A 69 -0.02 -6.26 9.98
C SER A 69 -0.18 -5.87 8.51
N THR A 70 0.14 -4.61 8.21
CA THR A 70 0.21 -4.06 6.85
C THR A 70 1.31 -4.67 5.96
N ALA A 71 2.17 -5.54 6.50
CA ALA A 71 3.12 -6.32 5.71
C ALA A 71 2.40 -7.39 4.88
N TYR A 72 1.22 -7.82 5.33
CA TYR A 72 0.33 -8.75 4.63
C TYR A 72 -1.06 -8.14 4.47
N GLN A 73 -2.02 -8.52 5.34
CA GLN A 73 -3.38 -7.98 5.35
C GLN A 73 -3.76 -7.60 6.78
N VAL A 74 -4.29 -6.40 6.96
CA VAL A 74 -4.68 -5.96 8.29
C VAL A 74 -5.79 -6.84 8.83
N TYR A 75 -5.54 -7.45 9.98
CA TYR A 75 -6.49 -8.27 10.72
C TYR A 75 -6.71 -7.67 12.11
N GLY A 76 -7.47 -6.57 12.17
CA GLY A 76 -7.79 -5.87 13.43
C GLY A 76 -8.77 -6.62 14.33
N ASN A 77 -9.21 -7.80 13.93
CA ASN A 77 -10.22 -8.61 14.61
C ASN A 77 -11.47 -7.81 15.08
N PRO A 78 -12.03 -6.93 14.22
CA PRO A 78 -13.22 -6.17 14.58
C PRO A 78 -14.41 -7.10 14.82
N LYS A 79 -15.46 -6.58 15.46
CA LYS A 79 -16.75 -7.29 15.43
C LYS A 79 -17.21 -7.42 13.97
N PRO A 80 -17.82 -8.55 13.58
CA PRO A 80 -18.38 -8.70 12.24
C PRO A 80 -19.29 -7.52 11.89
N GLN A 81 -19.11 -6.99 10.68
CA GLN A 81 -19.94 -5.92 10.13
C GLN A 81 -20.87 -6.53 9.09
N GLU A 82 -22.14 -6.19 9.13
CA GLU A 82 -23.18 -6.82 8.29
C GLU A 82 -22.85 -6.66 6.80
N ARG A 83 -22.58 -5.42 6.33
CA ARG A 83 -22.31 -5.15 4.91
C ARG A 83 -21.03 -5.86 4.41
N SER A 84 -19.94 -5.84 5.15
CA SER A 84 -18.72 -6.55 4.76
C SER A 84 -18.89 -8.06 4.80
N THR A 85 -19.63 -8.60 5.78
CA THR A 85 -19.99 -10.02 5.83
C THR A 85 -20.87 -10.42 4.65
N GLN A 86 -21.85 -9.58 4.28
CA GLN A 86 -22.67 -9.77 3.08
C GLN A 86 -21.80 -9.82 1.81
N ALA A 87 -20.84 -8.91 1.67
CA ALA A 87 -19.92 -8.88 0.55
C ALA A 87 -19.07 -10.15 0.43
N VAL A 88 -18.50 -10.62 1.55
CA VAL A 88 -17.74 -11.88 1.60
C VAL A 88 -18.60 -13.06 1.20
N ASN A 89 -19.79 -13.17 1.76
CA ASN A 89 -20.72 -14.30 1.47
C ASN A 89 -21.19 -14.29 0.01
N ALA A 90 -21.47 -13.10 -0.55
CA ALA A 90 -21.96 -12.94 -1.93
C ALA A 90 -20.89 -13.30 -2.98
N THR A 91 -19.61 -13.28 -2.59
CA THR A 91 -18.45 -13.60 -3.45
C THR A 91 -17.70 -14.85 -2.95
N CYS A 92 -18.35 -15.70 -2.15
CA CYS A 92 -17.72 -16.89 -1.55
C CYS A 92 -17.04 -17.74 -2.62
N GLY A 93 -15.76 -18.06 -2.43
CA GLY A 93 -14.96 -18.86 -3.35
C GLY A 93 -14.48 -18.13 -4.62
N GLU A 94 -14.91 -16.90 -4.90
CA GLU A 94 -14.45 -16.16 -6.08
C GLU A 94 -13.03 -15.62 -5.89
N VAL A 95 -12.16 -15.82 -6.88
CA VAL A 95 -10.77 -15.36 -6.91
C VAL A 95 -10.42 -14.72 -8.25
N VAL A 96 -9.42 -13.87 -8.25
CA VAL A 96 -8.84 -13.30 -9.47
C VAL A 96 -7.85 -14.28 -10.07
N MET A 97 -8.03 -14.63 -11.35
CA MET A 97 -7.16 -15.54 -12.08
C MET A 97 -6.43 -14.81 -13.20
N TYR A 98 -5.16 -15.13 -13.37
CA TYR A 98 -4.34 -14.69 -14.49
C TYR A 98 -3.51 -15.84 -15.02
N HIS A 99 -3.57 -16.12 -16.34
CA HIS A 99 -2.89 -17.25 -17.00
C HIS A 99 -3.10 -18.60 -16.27
N GLY A 100 -4.31 -18.86 -15.76
CA GLY A 100 -4.65 -20.10 -15.08
C GLY A 100 -4.13 -20.24 -13.64
N GLN A 101 -3.54 -19.19 -13.08
CA GLN A 101 -3.07 -19.12 -11.70
C GLN A 101 -3.84 -18.07 -10.92
N ILE A 102 -4.01 -18.29 -9.61
CA ILE A 102 -4.58 -17.23 -8.73
C ILE A 102 -3.60 -16.05 -8.72
N ALA A 103 -4.11 -14.87 -9.04
CA ALA A 103 -3.32 -13.64 -9.07
C ALA A 103 -3.01 -13.11 -7.65
N THR A 104 -1.85 -12.51 -7.47
CA THR A 104 -1.55 -11.73 -6.27
C THR A 104 -2.16 -10.33 -6.42
N THR A 105 -3.22 -10.07 -5.70
CA THR A 105 -4.04 -8.87 -5.81
C THR A 105 -3.69 -7.88 -4.71
N TYR A 106 -2.72 -7.01 -4.96
CA TYR A 106 -2.37 -5.92 -4.05
C TYR A 106 -3.42 -4.82 -4.07
N TYR A 107 -3.57 -4.12 -2.94
CA TYR A 107 -4.45 -2.97 -2.81
C TYR A 107 -3.90 -1.96 -1.79
N TYR A 108 -4.32 -0.72 -1.91
CA TYR A 108 -3.87 0.40 -1.09
C TYR A 108 -4.98 1.45 -0.97
N SER A 109 -4.84 2.40 -0.06
CA SER A 109 -5.92 3.30 0.32
C SER A 109 -6.38 4.24 -0.81
N THR A 110 -5.48 5.13 -1.30
CA THR A 110 -5.88 6.28 -2.16
C THR A 110 -4.87 6.48 -3.26
N SER A 111 -5.33 6.58 -4.52
CA SER A 111 -4.47 6.96 -5.65
C SER A 111 -4.32 8.48 -5.78
N CYS A 112 -3.36 8.89 -6.58
CA CYS A 112 -3.20 10.29 -6.99
C CYS A 112 -3.65 10.54 -8.43
N GLY A 113 -4.54 9.67 -8.96
CA GLY A 113 -5.01 9.67 -10.34
C GLY A 113 -4.39 8.58 -11.20
N GLU A 114 -3.34 7.91 -10.71
CA GLU A 114 -2.67 6.81 -11.40
C GLU A 114 -2.12 5.81 -10.38
N THR A 115 -2.13 4.51 -10.73
CA THR A 115 -1.44 3.45 -9.98
C THR A 115 -0.01 3.27 -10.49
N THR A 116 0.73 2.32 -9.94
CA THR A 116 2.06 1.94 -10.45
C THR A 116 2.19 0.43 -10.62
N SER A 117 3.29 0.01 -11.21
CA SER A 117 3.63 -1.41 -11.39
C SER A 117 4.58 -1.93 -10.30
N LEU A 118 4.84 -3.25 -10.32
CA LEU A 118 5.81 -3.90 -9.43
C LEU A 118 7.24 -3.37 -9.56
N GLU A 119 7.55 -2.62 -10.60
CA GLU A 119 8.84 -1.94 -10.73
C GLU A 119 9.11 -0.97 -9.57
N ALA A 120 8.06 -0.40 -8.97
CA ALA A 120 8.19 0.40 -7.75
C ALA A 120 8.77 -0.39 -6.56
N TRP A 121 8.66 -1.72 -6.58
CA TRP A 121 9.31 -2.64 -5.64
C TRP A 121 10.58 -3.30 -6.20
N GLY A 122 11.06 -2.85 -7.36
CA GLY A 122 12.26 -3.38 -8.01
C GLY A 122 12.03 -4.70 -8.74
N THR A 123 10.78 -5.11 -8.95
CA THR A 123 10.42 -6.32 -9.69
C THR A 123 10.03 -5.96 -11.11
N PRO A 124 10.79 -6.38 -12.14
CA PRO A 124 10.45 -6.09 -13.53
C PRO A 124 9.17 -6.81 -13.96
N ALA A 125 8.47 -6.21 -14.92
CA ALA A 125 7.32 -6.85 -15.56
C ALA A 125 7.74 -8.12 -16.30
N ASN A 126 6.91 -9.16 -16.19
CA ASN A 126 7.06 -10.45 -16.89
C ASN A 126 5.68 -11.06 -17.17
N ASP A 127 5.65 -12.24 -17.79
CA ASP A 127 4.40 -12.91 -18.16
C ASP A 127 3.54 -13.33 -16.93
N GLU A 128 4.14 -13.50 -15.75
CA GLU A 128 3.43 -13.93 -14.56
C GLU A 128 2.80 -12.74 -13.80
N ASN A 129 3.37 -11.54 -13.94
CA ASN A 129 2.93 -10.34 -13.22
C ASN A 129 2.43 -9.21 -14.14
N GLY A 130 2.27 -9.48 -15.43
CA GLY A 130 1.88 -8.49 -16.44
C GLY A 130 0.52 -7.82 -16.21
N TYR A 131 -0.31 -8.36 -15.33
CA TYR A 131 -1.58 -7.75 -14.91
C TYR A 131 -1.40 -6.60 -13.89
N LEU A 132 -0.24 -6.49 -13.22
CA LEU A 132 0.08 -5.44 -12.25
C LEU A 132 0.79 -4.26 -12.93
N GLN A 133 0.12 -3.64 -13.88
CA GLN A 133 0.62 -2.46 -14.58
C GLN A 133 0.02 -1.18 -14.02
N ALA A 134 0.67 -0.05 -14.29
CA ALA A 134 0.12 1.26 -14.00
C ALA A 134 -1.17 1.49 -14.81
N VAL A 135 -2.20 2.02 -14.15
CA VAL A 135 -3.46 2.43 -14.77
C VAL A 135 -3.87 3.80 -14.26
N GLU A 136 -4.44 4.61 -15.16
CA GLU A 136 -5.10 5.87 -14.77
C GLU A 136 -6.40 5.57 -14.04
N VAL A 137 -6.59 6.16 -12.86
CA VAL A 137 -7.78 5.98 -12.02
C VAL A 137 -8.76 7.12 -12.31
N SER A 138 -9.20 7.18 -13.57
CA SER A 138 -10.02 8.27 -14.09
C SER A 138 -11.24 7.77 -14.87
N GLY A 139 -12.30 8.57 -14.84
CA GLY A 139 -13.52 8.38 -15.60
C GLY A 139 -13.78 9.52 -16.56
N LYS A 140 -15.02 9.60 -17.10
CA LYS A 140 -15.42 10.62 -18.10
C LYS A 140 -15.31 12.06 -17.57
N VAL A 141 -15.36 12.28 -16.26
CA VAL A 141 -15.35 13.60 -15.62
C VAL A 141 -14.07 13.89 -14.84
N GLY A 142 -13.01 13.11 -15.08
CA GLY A 142 -11.69 13.25 -14.42
C GLY A 142 -11.42 12.15 -13.41
N ASP A 143 -10.40 12.35 -12.59
CA ASP A 143 -9.95 11.36 -11.61
C ASP A 143 -11.02 11.11 -10.55
N TYR A 144 -11.30 9.85 -10.27
CA TYR A 144 -12.33 9.44 -9.31
C TYR A 144 -12.05 9.97 -7.89
N GLU A 145 -10.79 10.03 -7.49
CA GLU A 145 -10.37 10.36 -6.12
C GLU A 145 -9.93 11.82 -5.92
N LYS A 146 -10.10 12.69 -6.94
CA LYS A 146 -9.58 14.08 -6.96
C LYS A 146 -10.04 14.96 -5.79
N ASP A 147 -11.17 14.65 -5.18
CA ASP A 147 -11.75 15.43 -4.09
C ASP A 147 -11.44 14.82 -2.70
N LEU A 148 -10.70 13.70 -2.64
CA LEU A 148 -10.35 13.04 -1.39
C LEU A 148 -9.16 13.70 -0.69
N PRO A 149 -9.12 13.72 0.65
CA PRO A 149 -8.09 14.40 1.41
C PRO A 149 -6.65 14.01 1.04
N TRP A 150 -6.40 12.73 0.80
CA TRP A 150 -5.07 12.20 0.47
C TRP A 150 -4.73 12.24 -1.03
N TYR A 151 -5.62 12.73 -1.89
CA TYR A 151 -5.33 12.83 -3.33
C TYR A 151 -4.12 13.70 -3.62
N ARG A 152 -3.92 14.79 -2.80
CA ARG A 152 -2.69 15.58 -2.77
C ARG A 152 -2.29 15.87 -1.31
N TRP A 153 -1.00 15.96 -1.10
CA TRP A 153 -0.43 16.30 0.20
C TRP A 153 0.90 17.03 0.04
N GLU A 154 1.29 17.75 1.07
CA GLU A 154 2.58 18.42 1.15
C GLU A 154 3.22 18.27 2.53
N ALA A 155 4.57 18.26 2.56
CA ALA A 155 5.36 18.24 3.78
C ALA A 155 6.52 19.21 3.63
N ALA A 156 6.58 20.21 4.50
CA ALA A 156 7.72 21.10 4.64
C ALA A 156 8.63 20.56 5.74
N ILE A 157 9.74 19.96 5.35
CA ILE A 157 10.65 19.30 6.29
C ILE A 157 11.90 20.16 6.49
N PRO A 158 12.18 20.67 7.71
CA PRO A 158 13.41 21.38 7.99
C PRO A 158 14.64 20.54 7.63
N VAL A 159 15.66 21.14 7.03
CA VAL A 159 16.88 20.43 6.59
C VAL A 159 17.51 19.66 7.75
N GLN A 160 17.55 20.24 8.95
CA GLN A 160 18.09 19.59 10.13
C GLN A 160 17.29 18.34 10.52
N THR A 161 15.94 18.45 10.52
CA THR A 161 15.03 17.32 10.83
C THR A 161 15.23 16.21 9.81
N LEU A 162 15.22 16.53 8.51
CA LEU A 162 15.42 15.55 7.45
C LEU A 162 16.76 14.85 7.56
N SER A 163 17.86 15.59 7.83
CA SER A 163 19.19 15.03 7.97
C SER A 163 19.27 14.03 9.13
N THR A 164 18.67 14.37 10.25
CA THR A 164 18.57 13.47 11.43
C THR A 164 17.75 12.21 11.10
N LEU A 165 16.62 12.36 10.42
CA LEU A 165 15.77 11.21 10.03
C LEU A 165 16.49 10.28 9.05
N VAL A 166 17.16 10.85 8.04
CA VAL A 166 17.94 10.08 7.06
C VAL A 166 19.07 9.29 7.75
N GLU A 167 19.79 9.91 8.67
CA GLU A 167 20.84 9.23 9.44
C GLU A 167 20.28 8.06 10.26
N GLN A 168 19.18 8.29 10.97
CA GLN A 168 18.50 7.25 11.77
C GLN A 168 17.99 6.11 10.90
N ASN A 169 17.33 6.43 9.79
CA ASN A 169 16.65 5.45 8.93
C ASN A 169 17.62 4.63 8.06
N LEU A 170 18.73 5.24 7.62
CA LEU A 170 19.74 4.56 6.79
C LEU A 170 20.92 4.01 7.58
N GLY A 171 21.11 4.44 8.82
CA GLY A 171 22.31 4.11 9.60
C GLY A 171 23.60 4.67 9.00
N LYS A 172 23.51 5.80 8.26
CA LYS A 172 24.62 6.43 7.56
C LYS A 172 24.69 7.91 7.90
N GLY A 173 25.82 8.36 8.45
CA GLY A 173 26.08 9.76 8.77
C GLY A 173 26.44 10.59 7.54
N LEU A 174 25.43 11.01 6.76
CA LEU A 174 25.63 11.85 5.57
C LEU A 174 25.89 13.33 5.91
N GLY A 175 25.79 13.72 7.19
CA GLY A 175 25.81 15.12 7.60
C GLY A 175 24.52 15.84 7.15
N MET A 176 24.59 17.17 7.02
CA MET A 176 23.45 17.96 6.54
C MET A 176 23.13 17.59 5.09
N ILE A 177 21.87 17.24 4.84
CA ILE A 177 21.42 16.95 3.46
C ILE A 177 21.37 18.25 2.67
N ARG A 178 22.10 18.25 1.57
CA ARG A 178 22.24 19.41 0.67
C ARG A 178 21.30 19.37 -0.51
N ASP A 179 20.94 18.15 -0.99
CA ASP A 179 20.07 17.96 -2.12
C ASP A 179 19.41 16.57 -2.10
N ILE A 180 18.24 16.46 -2.77
CA ILE A 180 17.55 15.21 -3.02
C ILE A 180 17.21 15.13 -4.50
N GLN A 181 17.86 14.25 -5.22
CA GLN A 181 17.56 13.99 -6.63
C GLN A 181 16.61 12.79 -6.73
N VAL A 182 15.59 12.93 -7.58
CA VAL A 182 14.56 11.87 -7.76
C VAL A 182 14.61 11.33 -9.19
N THR A 183 14.55 10.00 -9.31
CA THR A 183 14.33 9.28 -10.57
C THR A 183 12.94 8.71 -10.57
N LYS A 184 12.16 9.02 -11.61
CA LYS A 184 10.74 8.66 -11.72
C LYS A 184 10.45 7.78 -12.92
N LYS A 185 9.32 7.03 -12.81
CA LYS A 185 8.61 6.43 -13.95
C LYS A 185 7.13 6.84 -13.83
N GLY A 186 6.62 7.60 -14.80
CA GLY A 186 5.34 8.29 -14.61
C GLY A 186 5.35 9.17 -13.35
N PRO A 187 4.33 9.13 -12.51
CA PRO A 187 4.28 9.94 -11.30
C PRO A 187 5.07 9.34 -10.12
N VAL A 188 5.42 8.03 -10.14
CA VAL A 188 6.07 7.35 -9.02
C VAL A 188 7.59 7.57 -9.01
N VAL A 189 8.15 7.79 -7.82
CA VAL A 189 9.60 7.84 -7.58
C VAL A 189 10.11 6.42 -7.38
N LEU A 190 11.04 6.00 -8.24
CA LEU A 190 11.68 4.66 -8.18
C LEU A 190 13.00 4.69 -7.41
N GLN A 191 13.67 5.85 -7.39
CA GLN A 191 14.94 6.01 -6.73
C GLN A 191 15.09 7.45 -6.24
N ILE A 192 15.72 7.62 -5.08
CA ILE A 192 16.23 8.91 -4.61
C ILE A 192 17.74 8.82 -4.40
N LYS A 193 18.44 9.91 -4.74
CA LYS A 193 19.83 10.13 -4.33
C LYS A 193 19.86 11.28 -3.32
N LEU A 194 20.27 10.96 -2.11
CA LEU A 194 20.46 11.89 -1.01
C LEU A 194 21.91 12.37 -1.05
N ILE A 195 22.10 13.69 -1.20
CA ILE A 195 23.43 14.33 -1.26
C ILE A 195 23.65 15.08 0.05
N GLY A 196 24.59 14.59 0.84
CA GLY A 196 24.93 15.16 2.13
C GLY A 196 26.31 15.81 2.15
N GLU A 197 26.66 16.43 3.28
CA GLU A 197 27.99 17.05 3.48
C GLU A 197 29.12 16.04 3.55
N ASN A 198 28.84 14.86 4.10
CA ASN A 198 29.82 13.83 4.35
C ASN A 198 29.74 12.65 3.38
N GLY A 199 28.94 12.78 2.30
CA GLY A 199 28.78 11.77 1.27
C GLY A 199 27.33 11.63 0.79
N ASP A 200 27.14 10.67 -0.10
CA ASP A 200 25.85 10.44 -0.77
C ASP A 200 25.30 9.05 -0.42
N ALA A 201 23.98 8.90 -0.51
CA ALA A 201 23.30 7.62 -0.46
C ALA A 201 22.23 7.52 -1.53
N THR A 202 22.10 6.35 -2.13
CA THR A 202 21.01 6.03 -3.05
C THR A 202 20.05 5.08 -2.37
N VAL A 203 18.75 5.34 -2.51
CA VAL A 203 17.68 4.51 -1.98
C VAL A 203 16.72 4.18 -3.10
N ASP A 204 16.52 2.88 -3.31
CA ASP A 204 15.63 2.34 -4.33
C ASP A 204 14.40 1.74 -3.67
N THR A 205 13.35 1.55 -4.45
CA THR A 205 12.06 0.98 -4.11
C THR A 205 11.17 1.88 -3.25
N GLU A 206 9.90 1.81 -3.55
CA GLU A 206 8.84 2.65 -2.99
C GLU A 206 8.87 2.65 -1.45
N ASN A 207 8.88 1.48 -0.83
CA ASN A 207 8.83 1.37 0.63
C ASN A 207 10.07 1.94 1.31
N LYS A 208 11.28 1.64 0.78
CA LYS A 208 12.54 2.15 1.35
C LYS A 208 12.66 3.66 1.17
N ILE A 209 12.18 4.21 0.05
CA ILE A 209 12.16 5.65 -0.19
C ILE A 209 11.26 6.35 0.83
N ARG A 210 10.04 5.85 1.03
CA ARG A 210 9.12 6.37 2.04
C ARG A 210 9.69 6.27 3.45
N ALA A 211 10.34 5.16 3.77
CA ALA A 211 10.98 4.96 5.06
C ALA A 211 12.19 5.90 5.26
N ALA A 212 13.01 6.11 4.24
CA ALA A 212 14.20 6.97 4.33
C ALA A 212 13.84 8.42 4.69
N LEU A 213 12.72 8.92 4.16
CA LEU A 213 12.23 10.29 4.37
C LEU A 213 11.16 10.39 5.47
N GLY A 214 10.65 9.26 5.96
CA GLY A 214 9.65 9.17 7.02
C GLY A 214 10.24 9.35 8.42
N GLY A 215 9.37 9.55 9.39
CA GLY A 215 9.72 9.70 10.80
C GLY A 215 8.93 10.83 11.46
N ASN A 216 9.16 11.04 12.74
CA ASN A 216 8.52 12.11 13.50
C ASN A 216 9.27 13.44 13.33
N GLY A 217 8.60 14.56 13.58
CA GLY A 217 9.24 15.88 13.66
C GLY A 217 8.85 16.85 12.54
N TYR A 218 7.91 16.48 11.71
CA TYR A 218 7.26 17.37 10.76
C TYR A 218 5.78 17.00 10.59
N GLU A 219 5.05 17.77 9.82
CA GLU A 219 3.62 17.57 9.57
C GLU A 219 3.35 17.34 8.09
N ILE A 220 2.29 16.60 7.81
CA ILE A 220 1.74 16.40 6.48
C ILE A 220 0.45 17.20 6.37
N LYS A 221 0.39 18.12 5.42
CA LYS A 221 -0.82 18.88 5.09
C LYS A 221 -1.51 18.22 3.90
N LYS A 222 -2.75 17.81 4.08
CA LYS A 222 -3.61 17.22 3.05
C LYS A 222 -4.26 18.31 2.21
N GLN A 223 -4.79 17.96 1.02
CA GLN A 223 -5.42 18.95 0.13
C GLN A 223 -6.68 19.62 0.72
N ASP A 224 -7.39 18.95 1.62
CA ASP A 224 -8.54 19.51 2.33
C ASP A 224 -8.16 20.52 3.43
N GLY A 225 -6.87 20.79 3.61
CA GLY A 225 -6.31 21.64 4.65
C GLY A 225 -6.07 20.91 5.98
N GLY A 226 -6.49 19.65 6.10
CA GLY A 226 -6.24 18.85 7.29
C GLY A 226 -4.75 18.57 7.46
N VAL A 227 -4.25 18.72 8.70
CA VAL A 227 -2.86 18.50 9.07
C VAL A 227 -2.76 17.29 9.99
N VAL A 228 -1.80 16.42 9.73
CA VAL A 228 -1.50 15.25 10.56
C VAL A 228 -0.01 15.18 10.85
N PRO A 229 0.40 14.64 12.00
CA PRO A 229 1.81 14.41 12.26
C PRO A 229 2.39 13.41 11.25
N SER A 230 3.66 13.59 10.91
CA SER A 230 4.40 12.61 10.12
C SER A 230 4.52 11.28 10.86
N SER A 231 4.74 10.22 10.12
CA SER A 231 4.83 8.86 10.66
C SER A 231 6.05 8.14 10.09
N LYS A 232 6.23 6.88 10.46
CA LYS A 232 7.35 6.02 10.03
C LYS A 232 7.59 6.02 8.51
N LEU A 233 6.53 6.21 7.72
CA LEU A 233 6.60 6.26 6.25
C LEU A 233 5.99 7.57 5.74
N LEU A 234 6.52 8.13 4.65
CA LEU A 234 5.79 9.12 3.85
C LEU A 234 4.46 8.52 3.36
N PRO A 235 3.42 9.35 3.09
CA PRO A 235 2.12 8.85 2.62
C PRO A 235 2.22 7.97 1.37
N SER A 236 3.08 8.32 0.42
CA SER A 236 3.30 7.57 -0.83
C SER A 236 4.68 7.86 -1.40
N ALA A 237 5.07 7.16 -2.48
CA ALA A 237 6.23 7.50 -3.30
C ALA A 237 5.88 8.31 -4.56
N PHE A 238 4.69 8.88 -4.64
CA PHE A 238 4.25 9.75 -5.73
C PHE A 238 4.47 11.21 -5.33
N PHE A 239 5.67 11.72 -5.51
CA PHE A 239 6.01 13.07 -5.06
C PHE A 239 7.07 13.77 -5.91
N THR A 240 7.21 15.08 -5.71
CA THR A 240 8.33 15.91 -6.14
C THR A 240 8.99 16.52 -4.92
N VAL A 241 10.24 16.95 -5.07
CA VAL A 241 11.01 17.63 -4.02
C VAL A 241 11.44 18.99 -4.53
N GLU A 242 11.19 20.02 -3.75
CA GLU A 242 11.68 21.38 -3.97
C GLU A 242 12.57 21.76 -2.78
N LYS A 243 13.79 22.22 -3.07
CA LYS A 243 14.70 22.67 -2.03
C LYS A 243 14.52 24.17 -1.79
N GLY A 244 14.19 24.54 -0.56
CA GLY A 244 14.26 25.93 -0.06
C GLY A 244 15.60 26.22 0.63
N ALA A 245 15.70 27.37 1.30
CA ALA A 245 16.92 27.74 2.04
C ALA A 245 17.18 26.77 3.21
N ASP A 246 16.17 26.57 4.07
CA ASP A 246 16.27 25.78 5.29
C ASP A 246 15.26 24.62 5.36
N ILE A 247 14.54 24.36 4.26
CA ILE A 247 13.52 23.29 4.17
C ILE A 247 13.63 22.52 2.85
N PHE A 248 13.17 21.28 2.89
CA PHE A 248 12.74 20.54 1.71
C PHE A 248 11.22 20.50 1.68
N LEU A 249 10.63 21.00 0.61
CA LEU A 249 9.19 20.91 0.38
C LEU A 249 8.92 19.69 -0.51
N ILE A 250 8.28 18.69 0.06
CA ILE A 250 7.84 17.49 -0.65
C ILE A 250 6.36 17.65 -0.97
N LYS A 251 6.02 17.62 -2.26
CA LYS A 251 4.63 17.66 -2.75
C LYS A 251 4.28 16.33 -3.37
N GLY A 252 3.28 15.66 -2.82
CA GLY A 252 2.91 14.33 -3.26
C GLY A 252 1.41 14.13 -3.41
N GLY A 253 1.04 12.90 -3.74
CA GLY A 253 -0.34 12.48 -3.87
C GLY A 253 -0.52 10.99 -3.58
N GLY A 254 -1.75 10.64 -3.17
CA GLY A 254 -2.10 9.28 -2.79
C GLY A 254 -1.64 8.88 -1.39
N TYR A 255 -2.16 7.72 -0.93
CA TYR A 255 -1.81 7.11 0.35
C TYR A 255 -1.68 5.60 0.19
N GLY A 256 -0.48 5.08 0.37
CA GLY A 256 -0.11 3.67 0.20
C GLY A 256 0.94 3.46 -0.89
N HIS A 257 1.16 2.19 -1.26
CA HIS A 257 2.22 1.80 -2.20
C HIS A 257 1.91 2.05 -3.69
N GLY A 258 0.65 2.23 -4.04
CA GLY A 258 0.24 2.56 -5.41
C GLY A 258 0.15 1.39 -6.39
N ILE A 259 0.35 0.13 -5.97
CA ILE A 259 0.32 -1.05 -6.83
C ILE A 259 -1.02 -1.76 -6.69
N GLY A 260 -1.64 -2.11 -7.83
CA GLY A 260 -2.92 -2.80 -7.88
C GLY A 260 -4.10 -1.87 -7.58
N MET A 261 -5.07 -2.30 -6.78
CA MET A 261 -6.33 -1.61 -6.58
C MET A 261 -6.23 -0.47 -5.57
N SER A 262 -6.68 0.74 -5.95
CA SER A 262 -7.02 1.79 -5.00
C SER A 262 -8.38 1.49 -4.35
N GLN A 263 -8.42 1.42 -3.02
CA GLN A 263 -9.64 1.12 -2.26
C GLN A 263 -10.68 2.25 -2.39
N ASN A 264 -10.23 3.50 -2.31
CA ASN A 264 -11.10 4.66 -2.53
C ASN A 264 -11.54 4.76 -4.00
N GLY A 265 -10.62 4.52 -4.96
CA GLY A 265 -10.95 4.46 -6.37
C GLY A 265 -12.00 3.39 -6.66
N ALA A 266 -11.87 2.22 -6.06
CA ALA A 266 -12.85 1.14 -6.17
C ALA A 266 -14.23 1.54 -5.65
N ASN A 267 -14.30 2.35 -4.59
CA ASN A 267 -15.58 2.84 -4.05
C ASN A 267 -16.33 3.76 -5.01
N GLU A 268 -15.62 4.46 -5.89
CA GLU A 268 -16.19 5.41 -6.86
C GLU A 268 -16.48 4.77 -8.24
N MET A 269 -16.18 3.48 -8.42
CA MET A 269 -16.27 2.79 -9.71
C MET A 269 -17.34 1.70 -9.74
N ALA A 270 -17.98 1.48 -10.91
CA ALA A 270 -18.95 0.40 -11.14
C ALA A 270 -18.30 -0.91 -11.61
N GLU A 271 -17.20 -0.86 -12.40
CA GLU A 271 -16.49 -2.02 -12.98
C GLU A 271 -15.02 -2.03 -12.50
N ILE A 272 -14.73 -2.77 -11.45
CA ILE A 272 -13.53 -2.55 -10.64
C ILE A 272 -12.38 -3.53 -10.93
N VAL A 273 -12.67 -4.85 -11.03
CA VAL A 273 -11.60 -5.87 -11.07
C VAL A 273 -10.78 -5.79 -12.35
N GLU A 274 -11.43 -5.76 -13.50
CA GLU A 274 -10.75 -5.69 -14.79
C GLU A 274 -9.99 -4.39 -14.99
N PHE A 275 -10.47 -3.31 -14.37
CA PHE A 275 -9.81 -2.01 -14.42
C PHE A 275 -8.43 -2.02 -13.76
N PHE A 276 -8.31 -2.56 -12.55
CA PHE A 276 -7.04 -2.56 -11.81
C PHE A 276 -6.12 -3.75 -12.13
N PHE A 277 -6.68 -4.85 -12.64
CA PHE A 277 -5.97 -6.10 -12.91
C PHE A 277 -6.18 -6.54 -14.36
N ARG A 278 -5.59 -5.81 -15.30
CA ARG A 278 -5.81 -5.97 -16.74
C ARG A 278 -5.56 -7.40 -17.22
N GLY A 279 -6.55 -7.93 -17.93
CA GLY A 279 -6.53 -9.29 -18.46
C GLY A 279 -6.71 -10.39 -17.42
N ALA A 280 -6.91 -10.05 -16.15
CA ALA A 280 -7.32 -10.99 -15.13
C ALA A 280 -8.86 -11.19 -15.16
N LYS A 281 -9.31 -12.34 -14.69
CA LYS A 281 -10.75 -12.67 -14.61
C LYS A 281 -11.10 -13.17 -13.23
N VAL A 282 -12.31 -12.84 -12.78
CA VAL A 282 -12.88 -13.45 -11.57
C VAL A 282 -13.43 -14.82 -11.91
N GLN A 283 -13.06 -15.83 -11.13
CA GLN A 283 -13.50 -17.20 -11.27
C GLN A 283 -13.70 -17.84 -9.90
N MET A 284 -14.48 -18.92 -9.85
CA MET A 284 -14.58 -19.74 -8.64
C MET A 284 -13.24 -20.42 -8.39
N GLY A 285 -12.70 -20.25 -7.20
CA GLY A 285 -11.51 -20.96 -6.76
C GLY A 285 -11.82 -22.46 -6.64
N THR A 286 -11.01 -23.30 -7.25
CA THR A 286 -11.05 -24.73 -6.99
C THR A 286 -10.33 -24.96 -5.66
N GLY A 287 -11.11 -25.23 -4.60
CA GLY A 287 -10.61 -25.59 -3.27
C GLY A 287 -9.92 -26.92 -3.24
#